data_0b426d7f829a5605edff8f158954b69d
#
_entry.id   0b426d7f829a5605edff8f158954b69d
#
_cell.length_a   1.000
_cell.length_b   1.000
_cell.length_c   1.000
_cell.angle_alpha   90.00
_cell.angle_beta   90.00
_cell.angle_gamma   90.00
#
_symmetry.space_group_name_H-M   'P 1'
#
loop_
_entity.id
_entity.type
_entity.pdbx_description
1 polymer ?
#
loop_
_entity_poly.entity_id
_entity_poly.type
_entity_poly.pdbx_seq_one_letter_code
_entity_poly.pdbx_strand_id
1 'polypeptide(L)'
;NKKVVSEPVWFETGKFSATDWEASWITDGYDKDYEPSPMFRKVFDVSKEVASARCYISGLGYYRLSFNGKAVNDHALDPGFTDYSKRVLYLTYDISGLLRHGKNCIGVQLGNGWFNEQTPAVWYFHEAPWRKRPQMIAEIHLCYTDGSKDIITTDTSWKTSTGPVSYTHLTL
;
A
#
# COMPACT_ATOMS: atom_id res chain seq x y z
N ASN A 1 -1.87 45.47 -20.82
CA ASN A 1 -1.80 44.03 -20.66
C ASN A 1 -2.04 43.71 -19.19
N LYS A 2 -3.23 43.15 -18.85
CA LYS A 2 -3.47 42.59 -17.51
C LYS A 2 -2.71 41.25 -17.41
N LYS A 3 -1.81 41.15 -16.44
CA LYS A 3 -1.17 39.91 -16.09
C LYS A 3 -2.19 39.05 -15.31
N VAL A 4 -2.61 37.91 -15.87
CA VAL A 4 -3.46 36.94 -15.19
C VAL A 4 -2.55 35.87 -14.60
N VAL A 5 -2.62 35.69 -13.30
CA VAL A 5 -1.88 34.67 -12.57
C VAL A 5 -2.89 33.67 -12.02
N SER A 6 -2.67 32.38 -12.22
CA SER A 6 -3.48 31.31 -11.62
C SER A 6 -3.17 31.18 -10.13
N GLU A 7 -4.09 30.58 -9.39
CA GLU A 7 -3.81 30.13 -8.03
C GLU A 7 -2.67 29.11 -8.02
N PRO A 8 -1.82 29.11 -6.98
CA PRO A 8 -0.74 28.14 -6.85
C PRO A 8 -1.31 26.72 -6.70
N VAL A 9 -0.68 25.77 -7.39
CA VAL A 9 -0.98 24.35 -7.26
C VAL A 9 0.24 23.62 -6.71
N TRP A 10 0.00 22.54 -5.95
CA TRP A 10 1.02 21.72 -5.36
C TRP A 10 1.30 20.49 -6.23
N PHE A 11 2.54 20.08 -6.28
CA PHE A 11 2.95 18.76 -6.75
C PHE A 11 4.05 18.22 -5.85
N GLU A 12 4.15 16.90 -5.80
CA GLU A 12 5.21 16.20 -5.07
C GLU A 12 5.97 15.31 -6.04
N THR A 13 7.28 15.23 -5.84
CA THR A 13 8.09 14.22 -6.54
C THR A 13 7.91 12.87 -5.86
N GLY A 14 7.81 11.82 -6.67
CA GLY A 14 7.74 10.45 -6.16
C GLY A 14 9.11 9.91 -5.73
N LYS A 15 9.12 8.64 -5.33
CA LYS A 15 10.34 7.85 -5.13
C LYS A 15 10.86 7.39 -6.47
N PHE A 16 12.12 7.68 -6.77
CA PHE A 16 12.74 7.40 -8.06
C PHE A 16 13.53 6.09 -8.08
N SER A 17 13.91 5.61 -6.89
CA SER A 17 14.78 4.46 -6.73
C SER A 17 14.29 3.54 -5.63
N ALA A 18 14.66 2.27 -5.69
CA ALA A 18 14.45 1.34 -4.60
C ALA A 18 15.17 1.77 -3.30
N THR A 19 16.25 2.52 -3.42
CA THR A 19 17.00 3.06 -2.27
C THR A 19 16.30 4.22 -1.56
N ASP A 20 15.25 4.78 -2.15
CA ASP A 20 14.44 5.82 -1.52
C ASP A 20 13.43 5.25 -0.50
N TRP A 21 13.35 3.92 -0.40
CA TRP A 21 12.52 3.23 0.58
C TRP A 21 13.34 2.83 1.80
N GLU A 22 12.84 3.18 2.98
CA GLU A 22 13.33 2.69 4.29
C GLU A 22 12.59 1.41 4.72
N ALA A 23 11.43 1.16 4.11
CA ALA A 23 10.57 0.02 4.39
C ALA A 23 11.09 -1.28 3.78
N SER A 24 10.66 -2.40 4.32
CA SER A 24 10.91 -3.74 3.77
C SER A 24 9.63 -4.34 3.21
N TRP A 25 9.75 -5.18 2.17
CA TRP A 25 8.67 -6.02 1.70
C TRP A 25 8.28 -7.04 2.76
N ILE A 26 7.00 -7.16 3.05
CA ILE A 26 6.46 -8.12 4.01
C ILE A 26 5.41 -9.03 3.38
N THR A 27 5.31 -10.26 3.89
CA THR A 27 4.32 -11.27 3.55
C THR A 27 3.89 -12.04 4.81
N ASP A 28 2.89 -12.90 4.72
CA ASP A 28 2.35 -13.64 5.86
C ASP A 28 3.02 -15.02 6.10
N GLY A 29 3.98 -15.40 5.30
CA GLY A 29 4.74 -16.64 5.47
C GLY A 29 4.03 -17.93 5.01
N TYR A 30 2.81 -17.85 4.44
CA TYR A 30 2.18 -18.99 3.79
C TYR A 30 2.75 -19.23 2.39
N ASP A 31 2.51 -20.42 1.85
CA ASP A 31 2.86 -20.76 0.47
C ASP A 31 2.02 -19.96 -0.53
N LYS A 32 2.54 -19.83 -1.76
CA LYS A 32 1.85 -19.13 -2.86
C LYS A 32 0.51 -19.78 -3.24
N ASP A 33 0.35 -21.06 -3.00
CA ASP A 33 -0.86 -21.81 -3.33
C ASP A 33 -1.91 -21.79 -2.21
N TYR A 34 -1.62 -21.15 -1.07
CA TYR A 34 -2.59 -20.94 -0.01
C TYR A 34 -3.61 -19.88 -0.41
N GLU A 35 -4.87 -20.28 -0.55
CA GLU A 35 -5.92 -19.45 -1.14
C GLU A 35 -6.31 -18.19 -0.35
N PRO A 36 -6.46 -18.23 1.02
CA PRO A 36 -6.88 -17.05 1.76
C PRO A 36 -5.92 -15.88 1.60
N SER A 37 -6.46 -14.70 1.38
CA SER A 37 -5.66 -13.49 1.16
C SER A 37 -4.96 -13.02 2.45
N PRO A 38 -3.72 -12.50 2.35
CA PRO A 38 -3.03 -11.93 3.51
C PRO A 38 -3.68 -10.62 3.95
N MET A 39 -3.78 -10.45 5.25
CA MET A 39 -4.17 -9.19 5.89
C MET A 39 -3.07 -8.74 6.83
N PHE A 40 -2.77 -7.45 6.80
CA PHE A 40 -1.73 -6.83 7.61
C PHE A 40 -2.28 -5.68 8.41
N ARG A 41 -1.75 -5.48 9.61
CA ARG A 41 -2.04 -4.29 10.41
C ARG A 41 -0.86 -3.86 11.25
N LYS A 42 -0.76 -2.55 11.48
CA LYS A 42 0.14 -1.95 12.46
C LYS A 42 -0.59 -0.87 13.23
N VAL A 43 -0.38 -0.85 14.55
CA VAL A 43 -0.77 0.27 15.41
C VAL A 43 0.44 1.15 15.60
N PHE A 44 0.26 2.45 15.47
CA PHE A 44 1.29 3.47 15.69
C PHE A 44 0.69 4.66 16.43
N ASP A 45 1.56 5.46 17.04
CA ASP A 45 1.16 6.61 17.85
C ASP A 45 1.47 7.92 17.11
N VAL A 46 0.54 8.86 17.17
CA VAL A 46 0.71 10.23 16.68
C VAL A 46 0.64 11.15 17.89
N SER A 47 1.82 11.55 18.38
CA SER A 47 1.96 12.29 19.66
C SER A 47 1.89 13.80 19.53
N LYS A 48 1.92 14.32 18.28
CA LYS A 48 1.96 15.75 17.99
C LYS A 48 0.91 16.11 16.94
N GLU A 49 0.67 17.40 16.79
CA GLU A 49 -0.22 17.91 15.75
C GLU A 49 0.40 17.72 14.36
N VAL A 50 -0.35 17.02 13.48
CA VAL A 50 0.09 16.69 12.11
C VAL A 50 -0.18 17.86 11.18
N ALA A 51 0.87 18.39 10.56
CA ALA A 51 0.76 19.37 9.50
C ALA A 51 0.43 18.70 8.14
N SER A 52 1.06 17.56 7.86
CA SER A 52 0.76 16.74 6.68
C SER A 52 1.19 15.28 6.89
N ALA A 53 0.49 14.36 6.24
CA ALA A 53 0.82 12.94 6.27
C ALA A 53 0.64 12.30 4.89
N ARG A 54 1.65 11.51 4.47
CA ARG A 54 1.64 10.78 3.21
C ARG A 54 1.84 9.30 3.46
N CYS A 55 1.07 8.46 2.79
CA CYS A 55 1.28 7.03 2.74
C CYS A 55 1.72 6.63 1.34
N TYR A 56 2.93 6.10 1.22
CA TYR A 56 3.46 5.48 0.02
C TYR A 56 3.27 3.98 0.16
N ILE A 57 2.61 3.32 -0.79
CA ILE A 57 2.32 1.89 -0.71
C ILE A 57 2.37 1.22 -2.06
N SER A 58 2.92 0.01 -2.08
CA SER A 58 2.83 -0.91 -3.20
C SER A 58 2.41 -2.29 -2.72
N GLY A 59 1.64 -3.00 -3.55
CA GLY A 59 1.27 -4.39 -3.34
C GLY A 59 1.61 -5.23 -4.57
N LEU A 60 2.23 -6.36 -4.35
CA LEU A 60 2.39 -7.41 -5.34
C LEU A 60 1.15 -8.32 -5.23
N GLY A 61 0.29 -8.21 -6.21
CA GLY A 61 -1.13 -8.49 -6.20
C GLY A 61 -1.88 -7.15 -6.16
N TYR A 62 -3.05 -7.13 -5.58
CA TYR A 62 -3.83 -5.91 -5.36
C TYR A 62 -3.98 -5.65 -3.87
N TYR A 63 -4.27 -4.41 -3.46
CA TYR A 63 -4.51 -4.10 -2.06
C TYR A 63 -5.75 -3.23 -1.84
N ARG A 64 -6.30 -3.34 -0.65
CA ARG A 64 -7.21 -2.36 -0.05
C ARG A 64 -6.57 -1.78 1.19
N LEU A 65 -6.47 -0.46 1.24
CA LEU A 65 -5.83 0.29 2.32
C LEU A 65 -6.89 0.98 3.20
N SER A 66 -6.71 0.90 4.49
CA SER A 66 -7.57 1.57 5.47
C SER A 66 -6.77 2.19 6.61
N PHE A 67 -7.26 3.31 7.14
CA PHE A 67 -6.79 3.91 8.38
C PHE A 67 -7.95 4.04 9.36
N ASN A 68 -7.74 3.57 10.58
CA ASN A 68 -8.74 3.62 11.65
C ASN A 68 -10.12 3.05 11.24
N GLY A 69 -10.11 2.02 10.40
CA GLY A 69 -11.30 1.35 9.88
C GLY A 69 -12.00 2.06 8.71
N LYS A 70 -11.45 3.18 8.23
CA LYS A 70 -11.95 3.88 7.03
C LYS A 70 -11.08 3.56 5.83
N ALA A 71 -11.69 3.17 4.70
CA ALA A 71 -10.98 3.03 3.44
C ALA A 71 -10.37 4.39 3.01
N VAL A 72 -9.17 4.34 2.43
CA VAL A 72 -8.46 5.55 1.98
C VAL A 72 -9.10 6.10 0.70
N ASN A 73 -9.58 5.21 -0.15
CA ASN A 73 -10.25 5.54 -1.41
C ASN A 73 -11.31 4.49 -1.73
N ASP A 74 -12.01 4.68 -2.83
CA ASP A 74 -13.00 3.76 -3.41
C ASP A 74 -12.45 2.94 -4.58
N HIS A 75 -11.14 3.05 -4.86
CA HIS A 75 -10.50 2.29 -5.91
C HIS A 75 -10.50 0.79 -5.59
N ALA A 76 -10.69 -0.01 -6.62
CA ALA A 76 -10.40 -1.43 -6.64
C ALA A 76 -9.17 -1.67 -7.52
N LEU A 77 -8.45 -2.76 -7.28
CA LEU A 77 -7.34 -3.22 -8.13
C LEU A 77 -6.11 -2.27 -8.16
N ASP A 78 -5.81 -1.65 -7.04
CA ASP A 78 -4.55 -0.91 -6.85
C ASP A 78 -3.41 -1.84 -6.39
N PRO A 79 -2.17 -1.61 -6.84
CA PRO A 79 -1.75 -0.78 -7.96
C PRO A 79 -2.07 -1.46 -9.31
N GLY A 80 -2.02 -0.69 -10.40
CA GLY A 80 -2.23 -1.25 -11.75
C GLY A 80 -1.22 -2.36 -12.08
N PHE A 81 -1.63 -3.29 -12.95
CA PHE A 81 -0.80 -4.39 -13.43
C PHE A 81 0.42 -3.89 -14.22
N THR A 82 1.55 -4.56 -14.02
CA THR A 82 2.79 -4.40 -14.80
C THR A 82 3.45 -5.75 -15.01
N ASP A 83 4.47 -5.80 -15.85
CA ASP A 83 5.41 -6.93 -15.86
C ASP A 83 6.24 -6.87 -14.57
N TYR A 84 5.85 -7.70 -13.58
CA TYR A 84 6.47 -7.70 -12.25
C TYR A 84 7.95 -8.10 -12.23
N SER A 85 8.46 -8.66 -13.33
CA SER A 85 9.91 -8.93 -13.47
C SER A 85 10.71 -7.66 -13.78
N LYS A 86 10.04 -6.58 -14.21
CA LYS A 86 10.67 -5.34 -14.66
C LYS A 86 10.34 -4.15 -13.77
N ARG A 87 9.07 -4.01 -13.36
CA ARG A 87 8.63 -2.83 -12.63
C ARG A 87 7.40 -3.13 -11.78
N VAL A 88 7.38 -2.50 -10.61
CA VAL A 88 6.23 -2.48 -9.70
C VAL A 88 5.80 -1.03 -9.50
N LEU A 89 4.51 -0.77 -9.57
CA LEU A 89 3.94 0.55 -9.31
C LEU A 89 3.67 0.71 -7.82
N TYR A 90 3.76 1.94 -7.33
CA TYR A 90 3.27 2.33 -6.01
C TYR A 90 2.32 3.53 -6.14
N LEU A 91 1.51 3.74 -5.12
CA LEU A 91 0.61 4.89 -5.02
C LEU A 91 0.94 5.71 -3.77
N THR A 92 0.60 6.98 -3.85
CA THR A 92 0.76 7.94 -2.74
C THR A 92 -0.60 8.48 -2.36
N TYR A 93 -0.91 8.44 -1.06
CA TYR A 93 -2.17 8.95 -0.51
C TYR A 93 -1.90 10.05 0.50
N ASP A 94 -2.69 11.12 0.42
CA ASP A 94 -2.82 12.07 1.53
C ASP A 94 -3.73 11.44 2.60
N ILE A 95 -3.15 11.18 3.75
CA ILE A 95 -3.85 10.56 4.88
C ILE A 95 -4.02 11.52 6.07
N SER A 96 -3.67 12.80 5.89
CA SER A 96 -3.70 13.81 6.97
C SER A 96 -5.05 13.84 7.69
N GLY A 97 -6.16 13.81 6.93
CA GLY A 97 -7.52 13.85 7.45
C GLY A 97 -8.02 12.52 8.05
N LEU A 98 -7.25 11.42 7.94
CA LEU A 98 -7.61 10.11 8.46
C LEU A 98 -6.95 9.80 9.81
N LEU A 99 -5.94 10.58 10.18
CA LEU A 99 -5.21 10.41 11.43
C LEU A 99 -5.86 11.18 12.57
N ARG A 100 -5.60 10.70 13.78
CA ARG A 100 -6.01 11.33 15.03
C ARG A 100 -4.83 11.38 15.99
N HIS A 101 -4.87 12.27 16.95
CA HIS A 101 -3.92 12.27 18.06
C HIS A 101 -3.99 10.94 18.84
N GLY A 102 -2.85 10.43 19.27
CA GLY A 102 -2.73 9.13 19.94
C GLY A 102 -2.72 7.95 18.98
N LYS A 103 -3.30 6.85 19.38
CA LYS A 103 -3.22 5.56 18.66
C LYS A 103 -4.01 5.57 17.35
N ASN A 104 -3.30 5.23 16.29
CA ASN A 104 -3.84 5.00 14.95
C ASN A 104 -3.55 3.57 14.50
N CYS A 105 -4.32 3.10 13.55
CA CYS A 105 -4.15 1.76 12.98
C CYS A 105 -4.22 1.84 11.46
N ILE A 106 -3.20 1.35 10.79
CA ILE A 106 -3.23 1.04 9.36
C ILE A 106 -3.62 -0.43 9.19
N GLY A 107 -4.50 -0.70 8.24
CA GLY A 107 -4.89 -2.03 7.81
C GLY A 107 -4.77 -2.17 6.30
N VAL A 108 -4.19 -3.28 5.85
CA VAL A 108 -4.03 -3.61 4.43
C VAL A 108 -4.51 -5.03 4.21
N GLN A 109 -5.41 -5.22 3.26
CA GLN A 109 -5.80 -6.53 2.74
C GLN A 109 -5.20 -6.67 1.34
N LEU A 110 -4.51 -7.78 1.08
CA LEU A 110 -3.99 -8.08 -0.25
C LEU A 110 -4.92 -9.05 -0.99
N GLY A 111 -4.95 -8.93 -2.31
CA GLY A 111 -5.51 -9.92 -3.22
C GLY A 111 -4.40 -10.57 -4.04
N ASN A 112 -4.66 -11.76 -4.60
CA ASN A 112 -3.70 -12.46 -5.44
C ASN A 112 -3.42 -11.72 -6.77
N GLY A 113 -4.46 -11.25 -7.43
CA GLY A 113 -4.36 -10.57 -8.73
C GLY A 113 -3.52 -11.36 -9.74
N TRP A 114 -2.96 -10.66 -10.71
CA TRP A 114 -2.07 -11.25 -11.72
C TRP A 114 -0.67 -11.61 -11.18
N PHE A 115 -0.33 -11.17 -9.97
CA PHE A 115 0.93 -11.53 -9.34
C PHE A 115 0.93 -12.97 -8.84
N ASN A 116 -0.18 -13.44 -8.30
CA ASN A 116 -0.34 -14.80 -7.79
C ASN A 116 -1.60 -15.46 -8.37
N GLU A 117 -1.69 -15.50 -9.70
CA GLU A 117 -2.79 -16.23 -10.39
C GLU A 117 -2.71 -17.71 -10.00
N GLN A 118 -3.83 -18.27 -9.56
CA GLN A 118 -3.91 -19.65 -9.05
C GLN A 118 -4.59 -20.63 -10.00
N THR A 119 -5.16 -20.11 -11.09
CA THR A 119 -5.88 -20.92 -12.07
C THR A 119 -5.22 -20.86 -13.44
N PRO A 120 -5.34 -21.91 -14.28
CA PRO A 120 -4.87 -21.87 -15.67
C PRO A 120 -5.79 -21.01 -16.55
N ALA A 121 -6.02 -19.77 -16.11
CA ALA A 121 -6.88 -18.82 -16.80
C ALA A 121 -6.17 -18.21 -18.02
N VAL A 122 -6.16 -16.89 -18.13
CA VAL A 122 -5.62 -16.16 -19.27
C VAL A 122 -4.10 -16.06 -19.17
N TRP A 123 -3.39 -16.18 -20.28
CA TRP A 123 -1.94 -15.95 -20.43
C TRP A 123 -1.01 -16.82 -19.58
N TYR A 124 -1.49 -17.90 -18.98
CA TYR A 124 -0.66 -18.82 -18.18
C TYR A 124 0.08 -18.14 -17.02
N PHE A 125 -0.48 -17.08 -16.40
CA PHE A 125 0.17 -16.38 -15.28
C PHE A 125 0.32 -17.25 -14.03
N HIS A 126 -0.43 -18.34 -13.90
CA HIS A 126 -0.22 -19.35 -12.86
C HIS A 126 1.16 -20.04 -12.95
N GLU A 127 1.83 -19.98 -14.10
CA GLU A 127 3.19 -20.48 -14.35
C GLU A 127 4.21 -19.34 -14.43
N ALA A 128 3.82 -18.10 -14.19
CA ALA A 128 4.69 -16.93 -14.33
C ALA A 128 5.90 -17.01 -13.37
N PRO A 129 7.11 -16.65 -13.81
CA PRO A 129 8.33 -16.73 -13.00
C PRO A 129 8.32 -15.82 -11.78
N TRP A 130 7.51 -14.77 -11.79
CA TRP A 130 7.34 -13.86 -10.66
C TRP A 130 6.33 -14.36 -9.63
N ARG A 131 5.53 -15.41 -9.92
CA ARG A 131 4.44 -15.89 -9.06
C ARG A 131 4.93 -16.27 -7.68
N LYS A 132 4.44 -15.55 -6.67
CA LYS A 132 4.75 -15.76 -5.25
C LYS A 132 3.54 -15.42 -4.40
N ARG A 133 3.62 -15.70 -3.10
CA ARG A 133 2.67 -15.21 -2.11
C ARG A 133 2.60 -13.68 -2.17
N PRO A 134 1.39 -13.06 -2.15
CA PRO A 134 1.26 -11.62 -2.18
C PRO A 134 2.09 -10.92 -1.10
N GLN A 135 2.68 -9.79 -1.46
CA GLN A 135 3.58 -9.01 -0.61
C GLN A 135 3.21 -7.54 -0.68
N MET A 136 3.59 -6.79 0.33
CA MET A 136 3.43 -5.33 0.32
C MET A 136 4.65 -4.63 0.90
N ILE A 137 4.80 -3.37 0.51
CA ILE A 137 5.73 -2.41 1.10
C ILE A 137 4.97 -1.11 1.33
N ALA A 138 5.14 -0.48 2.48
CA ALA A 138 4.51 0.80 2.78
C ALA A 138 5.35 1.65 3.72
N GLU A 139 5.26 2.97 3.51
CA GLU A 139 5.79 3.99 4.40
C GLU A 139 4.75 5.04 4.68
N ILE A 140 4.64 5.46 5.92
CA ILE A 140 3.85 6.62 6.34
C ILE A 140 4.82 7.70 6.78
N HIS A 141 4.84 8.82 6.08
CA HIS A 141 5.63 10.00 6.41
C HIS A 141 4.73 11.00 7.11
N LEU A 142 5.05 11.32 8.35
CA LEU A 142 4.38 12.32 9.17
C LEU A 142 5.25 13.57 9.25
N CYS A 143 4.68 14.72 8.93
CA CYS A 143 5.28 16.03 9.19
C CYS A 143 4.42 16.74 10.23
N TYR A 144 5.01 17.14 11.32
CA TYR A 144 4.34 17.83 12.42
C TYR A 144 4.42 19.35 12.29
N THR A 145 3.52 20.06 12.96
CA THR A 145 3.49 21.53 12.97
C THR A 145 4.73 22.18 13.59
N ASP A 146 5.46 21.45 14.45
CA ASP A 146 6.74 21.87 15.02
C ASP A 146 7.94 21.64 14.07
N GLY A 147 7.70 21.14 12.85
CA GLY A 147 8.71 20.84 11.84
C GLY A 147 9.42 19.50 12.01
N SER A 148 9.12 18.74 13.07
CA SER A 148 9.66 17.39 13.24
C SER A 148 8.95 16.40 12.30
N LYS A 149 9.59 15.25 12.08
CA LYS A 149 9.09 14.21 11.16
C LYS A 149 9.22 12.84 11.79
N ASP A 150 8.27 11.96 11.47
CA ASP A 150 8.33 10.54 11.76
C ASP A 150 8.06 9.72 10.50
N ILE A 151 8.66 8.54 10.43
CA ILE A 151 8.41 7.58 9.36
C ILE A 151 8.03 6.24 9.98
N ILE A 152 6.87 5.72 9.61
CA ILE A 152 6.42 4.38 9.97
C ILE A 152 6.55 3.49 8.74
N THR A 153 7.31 2.40 8.85
CA THR A 153 7.63 1.51 7.74
C THR A 153 7.03 0.13 7.92
N THR A 154 6.92 -0.61 6.82
CA THR A 154 6.70 -2.06 6.87
C THR A 154 7.97 -2.76 7.35
N ASP A 155 7.81 -3.57 8.39
CA ASP A 155 8.85 -4.32 9.07
C ASP A 155 8.26 -5.58 9.75
N THR A 156 9.08 -6.32 10.50
CA THR A 156 8.67 -7.52 11.22
C THR A 156 7.73 -7.28 12.40
N SER A 157 7.46 -6.04 12.78
CA SER A 157 6.53 -5.70 13.87
C SER A 157 5.05 -5.65 13.42
N TRP A 158 4.79 -5.74 12.12
CA TRP A 158 3.45 -5.83 11.60
C TRP A 158 2.81 -7.16 11.98
N LYS A 159 1.51 -7.10 12.28
CA LYS A 159 0.71 -8.29 12.54
C LYS A 159 0.02 -8.74 11.28
N THR A 160 -0.05 -10.06 11.09
CA THR A 160 -0.73 -10.68 9.96
C THR A 160 -1.92 -11.52 10.41
N SER A 161 -2.85 -11.70 9.51
CA SER A 161 -3.98 -12.64 9.62
C SER A 161 -4.38 -13.06 8.22
N THR A 162 -5.11 -14.15 8.11
CA THR A 162 -5.73 -14.56 6.84
C THR A 162 -7.09 -13.92 6.70
N GLY A 163 -7.39 -13.45 5.51
CA GLY A 163 -8.67 -12.90 5.10
C GLY A 163 -9.54 -13.91 4.35
N PRO A 164 -10.60 -13.46 3.72
CA PRO A 164 -11.43 -14.29 2.85
C PRO A 164 -10.61 -14.78 1.65
N VAL A 165 -11.09 -15.84 1.01
CA VAL A 165 -10.50 -16.36 -0.23
C VAL A 165 -10.69 -15.30 -1.33
N SER A 166 -9.58 -14.83 -1.92
CA SER A 166 -9.60 -13.62 -2.75
C SER A 166 -10.05 -13.85 -4.20
N TYR A 167 -9.98 -15.08 -4.71
CA TYR A 167 -10.34 -15.38 -6.11
C TYR A 167 -11.82 -15.19 -6.42
N THR A 168 -12.70 -15.32 -5.42
CA THR A 168 -14.14 -15.16 -5.60
C THR A 168 -14.61 -13.72 -5.72
N HIS A 169 -13.75 -12.76 -5.45
CA HIS A 169 -14.09 -11.33 -5.41
C HIS A 169 -13.40 -10.47 -6.45
N LEU A 170 -12.44 -11.01 -7.19
CA LEU A 170 -11.63 -10.27 -8.17
C LEU A 170 -11.78 -10.77 -9.60
N THR A 171 -12.69 -11.69 -9.85
CA THR A 171 -12.99 -12.26 -11.19
C THR A 171 -14.29 -11.69 -11.77
N LEU A 172 -14.56 -10.43 -11.57
CA LEU A 172 -15.66 -9.71 -12.25
C LEU A 172 -15.10 -8.78 -13.29
#